data_9b77cc572b1c38e1e389ba13eaf7075c
#
_entry.id   9b77cc572b1c38e1e389ba13eaf7075c
#
_cell.length_a   1.000
_cell.length_b   1.000
_cell.length_c   1.000
_cell.angle_alpha   90.00
_cell.angle_beta   90.00
_cell.angle_gamma   90.00
#
_symmetry.space_group_name_H-M   'P 1'
#
loop_
_entity.id
_entity.type
_entity.pdbx_description
1 polymer ?
#
loop_
_entity_poly.entity_id
_entity_poly.type
_entity_poly.pdbx_seq_one_letter_code
_entity_poly.pdbx_strand_id
1 'polypeptide(L)'
;MYTNIVIKTLIGIGITQFKFDEGIVDETTYLEKCQEQVGVTTTNLAIFGTPTKNWTTFKTKYDEIMSTFPMGELRIERNRRLAETDWSQSYDVPSTTKNKWSTYRQALRDLPASANPTLDEDGYLDLSSITWPTQPT
;
A
#
# COMPACT_ATOMS: atom_id res chain seq x y z
N MET A 1 -10.53 8.71 -4.91
CA MET A 1 -9.16 8.08 -4.90
C MET A 1 -8.64 8.08 -3.47
N TYR A 2 -7.87 7.08 -3.11
CA TYR A 2 -7.30 6.96 -1.77
C TYR A 2 -6.14 7.93 -1.57
N THR A 3 -6.16 8.69 -0.49
CA THR A 3 -5.14 9.72 -0.17
C THR A 3 -3.72 9.18 -0.17
N ASN A 4 -3.48 8.04 0.47
CA ASN A 4 -2.18 7.39 0.51
C ASN A 4 -1.66 6.96 -0.87
N ILE A 5 -2.56 6.54 -1.77
CA ILE A 5 -2.22 6.18 -3.16
C ILE A 5 -1.96 7.43 -3.99
N VAL A 6 -2.73 8.52 -3.77
CA VAL A 6 -2.46 9.82 -4.42
C VAL A 6 -1.04 10.30 -4.09
N ILE A 7 -0.63 10.25 -2.82
CA ILE A 7 0.74 10.62 -2.40
C ILE A 7 1.78 9.78 -3.14
N LYS A 8 1.64 8.45 -3.12
CA LYS A 8 2.56 7.53 -3.83
C LYS A 8 2.61 7.82 -5.33
N THR A 9 1.46 8.14 -5.92
CA THR A 9 1.34 8.47 -7.35
C THR A 9 2.12 9.73 -7.68
N LEU A 10 1.91 10.82 -6.94
CA LEU A 10 2.60 12.10 -7.17
C LEU A 10 4.11 11.92 -7.07
N ILE A 11 4.60 11.26 -6.03
CA ILE A 11 6.03 10.94 -5.88
C ILE A 11 6.52 10.07 -7.05
N GLY A 12 5.75 9.08 -7.45
CA GLY A 12 6.09 8.14 -8.52
C GLY A 12 6.18 8.77 -9.91
N ILE A 13 5.51 9.89 -10.15
CA ILE A 13 5.64 10.70 -11.39
C ILE A 13 6.63 11.86 -11.28
N GLY A 14 7.36 11.95 -10.16
CA GLY A 14 8.41 12.93 -9.92
C GLY A 14 7.95 14.26 -9.32
N ILE A 15 6.71 14.36 -8.84
CA ILE A 15 6.24 15.50 -8.07
C ILE A 15 6.52 15.23 -6.59
N THR A 16 7.57 15.83 -6.05
CA THR A 16 8.06 15.54 -4.69
C THR A 16 7.68 16.60 -3.66
N GLN A 17 7.31 17.80 -4.12
CA GLN A 17 6.84 18.90 -3.27
C GLN A 17 5.48 19.36 -3.75
N PHE A 18 4.44 19.00 -3.03
CA PHE A 18 3.06 19.21 -3.40
C PHE A 18 2.17 19.42 -2.18
N LYS A 19 1.00 19.95 -2.43
CA LYS A 19 -0.16 19.91 -1.52
C LYS A 19 -1.38 19.51 -2.33
N PHE A 20 -2.32 18.84 -1.71
CA PHE A 20 -3.59 18.50 -2.32
C PHE A 20 -4.68 18.35 -1.26
N ASP A 21 -5.91 18.55 -1.70
CA ASP A 21 -7.11 18.27 -0.92
C ASP A 21 -7.73 16.94 -1.34
N GLU A 22 -8.50 16.33 -0.46
CA GLU A 22 -9.18 15.07 -0.76
C GLU A 22 -10.20 15.22 -1.90
N GLY A 23 -10.57 14.07 -2.50
CA GLY A 23 -11.62 14.02 -3.52
C GLY A 23 -11.12 14.26 -4.94
N ILE A 24 -9.86 13.93 -5.26
CA ILE A 24 -9.39 13.83 -6.64
C ILE A 24 -10.01 12.57 -7.25
N VAL A 25 -10.86 12.75 -8.26
CA VAL A 25 -11.57 11.67 -8.94
C VAL A 25 -11.48 11.75 -10.48
N ASP A 26 -11.18 12.92 -11.03
CA ASP A 26 -11.09 13.22 -12.46
C ASP A 26 -10.06 14.33 -12.71
N GLU A 27 -9.88 14.70 -13.99
CA GLU A 27 -8.94 15.74 -14.41
C GLU A 27 -9.26 17.10 -13.80
N THR A 28 -10.53 17.47 -13.71
CA THR A 28 -10.96 18.77 -13.16
C THR A 28 -10.56 18.88 -11.71
N THR A 29 -10.91 17.89 -10.89
CA THR A 29 -10.58 17.85 -9.46
C THR A 29 -9.07 17.68 -9.22
N TYR A 30 -8.34 17.02 -10.13
CA TYR A 30 -6.88 16.96 -10.07
C TYR A 30 -6.25 18.34 -10.23
N LEU A 31 -6.68 19.11 -11.24
CA LEU A 31 -6.14 20.46 -11.51
C LEU A 31 -6.54 21.48 -10.44
N GLU A 32 -7.72 21.34 -9.85
CA GLU A 32 -8.21 22.23 -8.79
C GLU A 32 -7.57 21.97 -7.44
N LYS A 33 -7.41 20.69 -7.08
CA LYS A 33 -7.06 20.24 -5.72
C LYS A 33 -5.60 19.87 -5.54
N CYS A 34 -4.87 19.55 -6.62
CA CYS A 34 -3.46 19.23 -6.55
C CYS A 34 -2.62 20.43 -7.00
N GLN A 35 -1.65 20.80 -6.19
CA GLN A 35 -0.69 21.86 -6.49
C GLN A 35 0.73 21.39 -6.28
N GLU A 36 1.61 21.66 -7.23
CA GLU A 36 3.05 21.39 -7.16
C GLU A 36 3.80 22.66 -6.74
N GLN A 37 4.87 22.54 -5.97
CA GLN A 37 5.75 23.67 -5.70
C GLN A 37 6.53 24.02 -6.98
N VAL A 38 6.22 25.17 -7.54
CA VAL A 38 6.81 25.66 -8.82
C VAL A 38 7.94 26.68 -8.59
N GLY A 39 8.17 27.10 -7.35
CA GLY A 39 9.23 28.05 -7.03
C GLY A 39 9.21 28.48 -5.56
N VAL A 40 10.04 29.48 -5.25
CA VAL A 40 10.09 30.16 -3.97
C VAL A 40 10.10 31.67 -4.16
N THR A 41 9.53 32.39 -3.21
CA THR A 41 9.60 33.85 -3.17
C THR A 41 10.99 34.33 -2.77
N THR A 42 11.26 35.64 -2.90
CA THR A 42 12.49 36.27 -2.42
C THR A 42 12.69 36.14 -0.90
N THR A 43 11.63 35.83 -0.16
CA THR A 43 11.64 35.56 1.30
C THR A 43 11.66 34.05 1.60
N ASN A 44 11.97 33.22 0.61
CA ASN A 44 12.09 31.76 0.72
C ASN A 44 10.78 31.02 1.08
N LEU A 45 9.62 31.61 0.75
CA LEU A 45 8.31 30.96 0.88
C LEU A 45 7.98 30.16 -0.38
N ALA A 46 7.44 28.96 -0.23
CA ALA A 46 7.03 28.10 -1.36
C ALA A 46 5.89 28.73 -2.19
N ILE A 47 6.07 28.74 -3.51
CA ILE A 47 5.03 29.11 -4.48
C ILE A 47 4.45 27.82 -5.04
N PHE A 48 3.13 27.66 -4.93
CA PHE A 48 2.40 26.51 -5.46
C PHE A 48 1.63 26.91 -6.70
N GLY A 49 1.61 26.04 -7.68
CA GLY A 49 0.90 26.21 -8.95
C GLY A 49 0.34 24.90 -9.48
N THR A 50 -0.22 24.93 -10.67
CA THR A 50 -0.76 23.75 -11.34
C THR A 50 0.33 22.67 -11.49
N PRO A 51 0.00 21.37 -11.28
CA PRO A 51 0.97 20.30 -11.46
C PRO A 51 1.57 20.28 -12.87
N THR A 52 2.88 20.04 -12.96
CA THR A 52 3.59 19.95 -14.26
C THR A 52 3.24 18.66 -15.02
N LYS A 53 2.70 17.66 -14.33
CA LYS A 53 2.23 16.39 -14.92
C LYS A 53 0.73 16.45 -15.16
N ASN A 54 0.31 16.08 -16.37
CA ASN A 54 -1.09 16.05 -16.72
C ASN A 54 -1.87 14.89 -16.08
N TRP A 55 -3.18 14.96 -16.13
CA TRP A 55 -4.10 13.96 -15.59
C TRP A 55 -3.82 12.54 -16.13
N THR A 56 -3.56 12.40 -17.43
CA THR A 56 -3.29 11.09 -18.03
C THR A 56 -2.07 10.41 -17.39
N THR A 57 -0.97 11.15 -17.20
CA THR A 57 0.24 10.66 -16.55
C THR A 57 -0.04 10.26 -15.09
N PHE A 58 -0.75 11.11 -14.36
CA PHE A 58 -1.16 10.84 -12.99
C PHE A 58 -2.05 9.60 -12.91
N LYS A 59 -3.12 9.55 -13.70
CA LYS A 59 -4.10 8.47 -13.68
C LYS A 59 -3.47 7.12 -14.06
N THR A 60 -2.62 7.09 -15.07
CA THR A 60 -1.90 5.86 -15.47
C THR A 60 -1.05 5.33 -14.32
N LYS A 61 -0.31 6.20 -13.63
CA LYS A 61 0.51 5.80 -12.49
C LYS A 61 -0.33 5.39 -11.28
N TYR A 62 -1.44 6.07 -11.05
CA TYR A 62 -2.39 5.69 -10.00
C TYR A 62 -2.93 4.27 -10.22
N ASP A 63 -3.37 3.96 -11.44
CA ASP A 63 -3.93 2.64 -11.78
C ASP A 63 -2.86 1.54 -11.71
N GLU A 64 -1.62 1.83 -12.12
CA GLU A 64 -0.49 0.92 -11.96
C GLU A 64 -0.26 0.57 -10.49
N ILE A 65 -0.22 1.57 -9.60
CA ILE A 65 -0.06 1.36 -8.17
C ILE A 65 -1.25 0.57 -7.62
N MET A 66 -2.48 0.97 -7.95
CA MET A 66 -3.69 0.28 -7.49
C MET A 66 -3.74 -1.19 -7.87
N SER A 67 -3.19 -1.55 -9.05
CA SER A 67 -3.18 -2.93 -9.51
C SER A 67 -2.31 -3.86 -8.66
N THR A 68 -1.32 -3.33 -7.97
CA THR A 68 -0.33 -4.11 -7.21
C THR A 68 -0.36 -3.85 -5.70
N PHE A 69 -0.88 -2.71 -5.28
CA PHE A 69 -0.81 -2.23 -3.91
C PHE A 69 -1.51 -3.16 -2.91
N PRO A 70 -2.76 -3.63 -3.11
CA PRO A 70 -3.41 -4.51 -2.15
C PRO A 70 -2.64 -5.81 -1.91
N MET A 71 -2.09 -6.39 -2.98
CA MET A 71 -1.27 -7.60 -2.90
C MET A 71 0.07 -7.34 -2.21
N GLY A 72 0.63 -6.14 -2.36
CA GLY A 72 1.83 -5.69 -1.64
C GLY A 72 1.59 -5.64 -0.14
N GLU A 73 0.51 -5.01 0.29
CA GLU A 73 0.09 -4.91 1.69
C GLU A 73 -0.21 -6.29 2.31
N LEU A 74 -0.89 -7.18 1.56
CA LEU A 74 -1.10 -8.56 2.00
C LEU A 74 0.24 -9.27 2.28
N ARG A 75 1.24 -9.09 1.41
CA ARG A 75 2.57 -9.70 1.63
C ARG A 75 3.28 -9.14 2.86
N ILE A 76 3.13 -7.86 3.14
CA ILE A 76 3.69 -7.22 4.35
C ILE A 76 3.05 -7.84 5.60
N GLU A 77 1.72 -7.90 5.67
CA GLU A 77 1.02 -8.50 6.80
C GLU A 77 1.32 -9.99 6.96
N ARG A 78 1.36 -10.75 5.86
CA ARG A 78 1.77 -12.15 5.85
C ARG A 78 3.18 -12.33 6.42
N ASN A 79 4.13 -11.49 6.03
CA ASN A 79 5.51 -11.56 6.52
C ASN A 79 5.59 -11.24 8.02
N ARG A 80 4.80 -10.27 8.51
CA ARG A 80 4.66 -9.99 9.94
C ARG A 80 4.20 -11.23 10.71
N ARG A 81 3.17 -11.93 10.24
CA ARG A 81 2.67 -13.17 10.86
C ARG A 81 3.69 -14.30 10.82
N LEU A 82 4.46 -14.40 9.73
CA LEU A 82 5.56 -15.39 9.68
C LEU A 82 6.64 -15.09 10.71
N ALA A 83 7.05 -13.83 10.86
CA ALA A 83 8.06 -13.42 11.84
C ALA A 83 7.61 -13.69 13.28
N GLU A 84 6.35 -13.44 13.62
CA GLU A 84 5.78 -13.74 14.94
C GLU A 84 5.81 -15.23 15.31
N THR A 85 5.96 -16.10 14.33
CA THR A 85 5.96 -17.56 14.52
C THR A 85 7.33 -18.21 14.30
N ASP A 86 8.41 -17.41 14.10
CA ASP A 86 9.76 -17.94 13.85
C ASP A 86 10.29 -18.79 15.02
N TRP A 87 9.91 -18.46 16.25
CA TRP A 87 10.24 -19.26 17.42
C TRP A 87 9.84 -20.74 17.29
N SER A 88 8.75 -21.02 16.56
CA SER A 88 8.23 -22.39 16.39
C SER A 88 9.17 -23.28 15.58
N GLN A 89 10.17 -22.72 14.93
CA GLN A 89 11.17 -23.43 14.12
C GLN A 89 12.50 -23.64 14.88
N SER A 90 12.59 -23.15 16.13
CA SER A 90 13.79 -23.30 16.97
C SER A 90 14.09 -24.76 17.25
N TYR A 91 15.37 -25.05 17.50
CA TYR A 91 15.85 -26.45 17.71
C TYR A 91 15.21 -27.16 18.91
N ASP A 92 14.93 -26.42 19.97
CA ASP A 92 14.38 -26.87 21.24
C ASP A 92 12.85 -27.06 21.24
N VAL A 93 12.15 -26.70 20.15
CA VAL A 93 10.70 -26.90 20.05
C VAL A 93 10.38 -28.35 19.72
N PRO A 94 9.46 -29.02 20.47
CA PRO A 94 9.05 -30.39 20.19
C PRO A 94 8.56 -30.59 18.76
N SER A 95 8.90 -31.70 18.13
CA SER A 95 8.59 -31.98 16.71
C SER A 95 7.09 -31.94 16.41
N THR A 96 6.25 -32.37 17.34
CA THR A 96 4.78 -32.29 17.18
C THR A 96 4.28 -30.86 17.07
N THR A 97 4.79 -29.98 17.92
CA THR A 97 4.49 -28.53 17.85
C THR A 97 5.06 -27.92 16.60
N LYS A 98 6.33 -28.21 16.29
CA LYS A 98 7.00 -27.73 15.08
C LYS A 98 6.23 -28.09 13.81
N ASN A 99 5.73 -29.30 13.69
CA ASN A 99 4.98 -29.75 12.52
C ASN A 99 3.64 -29.00 12.35
N LYS A 100 2.89 -28.77 13.44
CA LYS A 100 1.66 -27.98 13.40
C LYS A 100 1.92 -26.55 12.88
N TRP A 101 2.94 -25.90 13.44
CA TRP A 101 3.32 -24.53 13.03
C TRP A 101 3.93 -24.49 11.64
N SER A 102 4.65 -25.52 11.20
CA SER A 102 5.16 -25.60 9.84
C SER A 102 4.01 -25.63 8.82
N THR A 103 2.93 -26.35 9.08
CA THR A 103 1.74 -26.38 8.23
C THR A 103 1.09 -25.00 8.15
N TYR A 104 0.89 -24.32 9.27
CA TYR A 104 0.38 -22.96 9.32
C TYR A 104 1.26 -21.98 8.52
N ARG A 105 2.57 -22.03 8.75
CA ARG A 105 3.54 -21.17 8.06
C ARG A 105 3.57 -21.44 6.55
N GLN A 106 3.40 -22.70 6.13
CA GLN A 106 3.29 -23.02 4.71
C GLN A 106 2.01 -22.43 4.11
N ALA A 107 0.87 -22.57 4.79
CA ALA A 107 -0.38 -21.96 4.36
C ALA A 107 -0.28 -20.43 4.24
N LEU A 108 0.45 -19.75 5.14
CA LEU A 108 0.75 -18.32 4.99
C LEU A 108 1.59 -18.00 3.75
N ARG A 109 2.58 -18.83 3.41
CA ARG A 109 3.42 -18.62 2.21
C ARG A 109 2.61 -18.79 0.93
N ASP A 110 1.67 -19.71 0.91
CA ASP A 110 0.85 -20.05 -0.25
C ASP A 110 -0.32 -19.06 -0.43
N LEU A 111 -0.72 -18.36 0.63
CA LEU A 111 -1.86 -17.44 0.65
C LEU A 111 -1.88 -16.44 -0.52
N PRO A 112 -0.78 -15.77 -0.93
CA PRO A 112 -0.82 -14.80 -2.02
C PRO A 112 -1.19 -15.39 -3.38
N ALA A 113 -1.10 -16.70 -3.56
CA ALA A 113 -1.44 -17.35 -4.84
C ALA A 113 -2.96 -17.48 -5.05
N SER A 114 -3.75 -17.43 -3.97
CA SER A 114 -5.20 -17.62 -4.01
C SER A 114 -5.98 -16.44 -3.42
N ALA A 115 -5.32 -15.55 -2.69
CA ALA A 115 -5.98 -14.40 -2.07
C ALA A 115 -6.32 -13.31 -3.09
N ASN A 116 -7.42 -12.64 -2.85
CA ASN A 116 -7.88 -11.50 -3.64
C ASN A 116 -8.09 -10.28 -2.71
N PRO A 117 -7.00 -9.68 -2.21
CA PRO A 117 -7.08 -8.62 -1.22
C PRO A 117 -7.72 -7.36 -1.78
N THR A 118 -8.53 -6.68 -0.97
CA THR A 118 -9.11 -5.37 -1.25
C THR A 118 -8.61 -4.33 -0.25
N LEU A 119 -8.90 -3.07 -0.55
CA LEU A 119 -8.65 -1.96 0.37
C LEU A 119 -9.98 -1.55 1.05
N ASP A 120 -9.89 -1.07 2.27
CA ASP A 120 -10.98 -0.43 2.98
C ASP A 120 -11.24 1.00 2.45
N GLU A 121 -12.19 1.72 3.07
CA GLU A 121 -12.59 3.08 2.66
C GLU A 121 -11.45 4.11 2.76
N ASP A 122 -10.49 3.88 3.66
CA ASP A 122 -9.33 4.74 3.89
C ASP A 122 -8.12 4.36 3.01
N GLY A 123 -8.22 3.29 2.22
CA GLY A 123 -7.16 2.82 1.33
C GLY A 123 -6.09 1.96 2.01
N TYR A 124 -6.41 1.35 3.14
CA TYR A 124 -5.59 0.33 3.79
C TYR A 124 -6.06 -1.08 3.42
N LEU A 125 -5.23 -2.07 3.68
CA LEU A 125 -5.61 -3.47 3.45
C LEU A 125 -6.83 -3.85 4.29
N ASP A 126 -7.91 -4.22 3.63
CA ASP A 126 -9.06 -4.82 4.30
C ASP A 126 -8.74 -6.26 4.71
N LEU A 127 -8.40 -6.45 5.99
CA LEU A 127 -8.07 -7.77 6.54
C LEU A 127 -9.25 -8.75 6.46
N SER A 128 -10.49 -8.28 6.40
CA SER A 128 -11.69 -9.11 6.28
C SER A 128 -11.87 -9.69 4.88
N SER A 129 -11.27 -9.09 3.87
CA SER A 129 -11.25 -9.60 2.50
C SER A 129 -10.39 -10.86 2.32
N ILE A 130 -9.62 -11.24 3.36
CA ILE A 130 -8.61 -12.29 3.29
C ILE A 130 -8.99 -13.44 4.22
N THR A 131 -9.05 -14.65 3.69
CA THR A 131 -9.20 -15.87 4.50
C THR A 131 -7.84 -16.29 5.06
N TRP A 132 -7.52 -15.79 6.25
CA TRP A 132 -6.26 -16.12 6.93
C TRP A 132 -6.26 -17.57 7.43
N PRO A 133 -5.12 -18.29 7.33
CA PRO A 133 -4.96 -19.60 7.97
C PRO A 133 -5.17 -19.50 9.49
N THR A 134 -5.77 -20.54 10.05
CA THR A 134 -5.97 -20.65 11.52
C THR A 134 -4.68 -21.05 12.20
N GLN A 135 -4.30 -20.33 13.26
CA GLN A 135 -3.15 -20.66 14.07
C GLN A 135 -3.38 -21.99 14.81
N PRO A 136 -2.37 -22.85 14.89
CA PRO A 136 -2.46 -24.07 15.68
C PRO A 136 -2.50 -23.76 17.18
N THR A 137 -3.27 -24.54 17.92
CA THR A 137 -3.34 -24.55 19.39
C THR A 137 -2.35 -25.54 19.99
#